data_ba262c27f444eab65c121a994c42d001
#
_entry.id   ba262c27f444eab65c121a994c42d001
#
_cell.length_a   1.000
_cell.length_b   1.000
_cell.length_c   1.000
_cell.angle_alpha   90.00
_cell.angle_beta   90.00
_cell.angle_gamma   90.00
#
_symmetry.space_group_name_H-M   'P 1'
#
loop_
_entity.id
_entity.type
_entity.pdbx_description
1 polymer ?
#
loop_
_entity_poly.entity_id
_entity_poly.type
_entity_poly.pdbx_seq_one_letter_code
_entity_poly.pdbx_strand_id
1 'polypeptide(L)'
;MIGFKKSKYDEEIKKLIINNFDDHPGDLENTWFPVNRVGAEKQLDNFLKVRFENFGIYEDAMLEKKNFLFHSCISPFLNIGFLTPDKVIKKTLQYAEKNNVPMNSVEGFVRQVIGWREFIRGIYHEEGALQSKSNYWKHSKKLTSSWYDGTTGIDPLDDCIKTTLKDGYIHHIPRLMVISNIMNLCGVDPKEIYKWFMEMYIDSSDWVMVPNVFGMATYADGGMMSTKPYTCGSNYILKMSNYKKGDWCDIL
;
A
#
# COMPACT_ATOMS: atom_id res chain seq x y z
N MET A 1 11.06 11.88 -2.34
CA MET A 1 11.47 10.82 -3.31
C MET A 1 12.58 11.33 -4.19
N ILE A 2 13.44 10.48 -4.73
CA ILE A 2 14.46 10.87 -5.70
C ILE A 2 13.77 11.01 -7.06
N GLY A 3 14.01 12.15 -7.75
CA GLY A 3 13.64 12.26 -9.16
C GLY A 3 14.52 11.35 -10.02
N PHE A 4 13.91 10.57 -10.90
CA PHE A 4 14.63 9.73 -11.85
C PHE A 4 14.69 10.40 -13.22
N LYS A 5 15.81 10.25 -13.92
CA LYS A 5 15.92 10.70 -15.31
C LYS A 5 14.99 9.87 -16.18
N LYS A 6 14.30 10.53 -17.09
CA LYS A 6 13.50 9.84 -18.12
C LYS A 6 14.35 8.85 -18.90
N SER A 7 13.77 7.70 -19.17
CA SER A 7 14.33 6.66 -20.06
C SER A 7 14.17 7.08 -21.52
N LYS A 8 14.99 6.55 -22.42
CA LYS A 8 14.80 6.73 -23.85
C LYS A 8 13.50 6.13 -24.39
N TYR A 9 12.88 5.25 -23.61
CA TYR A 9 11.61 4.59 -23.96
C TYR A 9 10.38 5.31 -23.43
N ASP A 10 10.52 6.33 -22.59
CA ASP A 10 9.39 6.95 -21.90
C ASP A 10 8.34 7.50 -22.86
N GLU A 11 8.76 8.16 -23.95
CA GLU A 11 7.84 8.72 -24.95
C GLU A 11 7.12 7.61 -25.75
N GLU A 12 7.81 6.52 -26.04
CA GLU A 12 7.21 5.35 -26.72
C GLU A 12 6.16 4.68 -25.84
N ILE A 13 6.51 4.45 -24.56
CA ILE A 13 5.60 3.84 -23.57
C ILE A 13 4.40 4.75 -23.28
N LYS A 14 4.60 6.06 -23.17
CA LYS A 14 3.49 7.01 -23.03
C LYS A 14 2.50 6.91 -24.18
N LYS A 15 2.98 6.89 -25.42
CA LYS A 15 2.12 6.73 -26.60
C LYS A 15 1.37 5.39 -26.58
N LEU A 16 2.05 4.31 -26.19
CA LEU A 16 1.42 2.99 -26.08
C LEU A 16 0.30 3.00 -25.03
N ILE A 17 0.54 3.60 -23.87
CA ILE A 17 -0.46 3.69 -22.79
C ILE A 17 -1.65 4.55 -23.25
N ILE A 18 -1.41 5.73 -23.79
CA ILE A 18 -2.49 6.61 -24.28
C ILE A 18 -3.34 5.93 -25.36
N ASN A 19 -2.72 5.15 -26.24
CA ASN A 19 -3.45 4.50 -27.33
C ASN A 19 -4.25 3.26 -26.93
N ASN A 20 -3.90 2.62 -25.79
CA ASN A 20 -4.50 1.33 -25.43
C ASN A 20 -5.12 1.30 -24.03
N PHE A 21 -4.85 2.30 -23.18
CA PHE A 21 -5.20 2.31 -21.76
C PHE A 21 -5.58 3.72 -21.26
N ASP A 22 -6.10 4.60 -22.13
CA ASP A 22 -6.48 5.97 -21.79
C ASP A 22 -7.70 6.03 -20.84
N ASP A 23 -8.49 4.96 -20.80
CA ASP A 23 -9.63 4.76 -19.91
C ASP A 23 -9.24 4.20 -18.52
N HIS A 24 -7.94 3.88 -18.31
CA HIS A 24 -7.47 3.37 -17.02
C HIS A 24 -7.13 4.52 -16.08
N PRO A 25 -7.35 4.34 -14.74
CA PRO A 25 -6.98 5.35 -13.77
C PRO A 25 -5.47 5.53 -13.65
N GLY A 26 -5.02 6.76 -13.35
CA GLY A 26 -3.62 7.06 -13.11
C GLY A 26 -3.13 8.33 -13.79
N ASP A 27 -1.87 8.69 -13.53
CA ASP A 27 -1.21 9.86 -14.09
C ASP A 27 0.21 9.52 -14.55
N LEU A 28 0.46 9.66 -15.86
CA LEU A 28 1.76 9.39 -16.47
C LEU A 28 2.79 10.50 -16.22
N GLU A 29 2.35 11.71 -15.86
CA GLU A 29 3.27 12.85 -15.69
C GLU A 29 4.02 12.80 -14.34
N ASN A 30 3.44 12.14 -13.32
CA ASN A 30 3.97 12.08 -11.96
C ASN A 30 4.70 10.77 -11.64
N THR A 31 5.34 10.15 -12.61
CA THR A 31 6.12 8.92 -12.39
C THR A 31 7.25 9.16 -11.38
N TRP A 32 7.14 8.58 -10.18
CA TRP A 32 8.07 8.75 -9.07
C TRP A 32 9.01 7.56 -8.86
N PHE A 33 8.77 6.44 -9.53
CA PHE A 33 9.47 5.17 -9.32
C PHE A 33 10.50 4.89 -10.41
N PRO A 34 11.62 4.23 -10.06
CA PRO A 34 12.64 3.84 -11.03
C PRO A 34 12.17 2.68 -11.92
N VAL A 35 12.65 2.68 -13.16
CA VAL A 35 12.34 1.67 -14.17
C VAL A 35 13.50 0.69 -14.40
N ASN A 36 14.48 0.65 -13.51
CA ASN A 36 15.60 -0.27 -13.59
C ASN A 36 16.22 -0.55 -12.21
N ARG A 37 17.04 -1.59 -12.14
CA ARG A 37 17.69 -2.05 -10.90
C ARG A 37 18.56 -0.97 -10.24
N VAL A 38 19.34 -0.23 -11.01
CA VAL A 38 20.22 0.84 -10.47
C VAL A 38 19.40 1.93 -9.80
N GLY A 39 18.29 2.31 -10.40
CA GLY A 39 17.34 3.25 -9.82
C GLY A 39 16.69 2.72 -8.54
N ALA A 40 16.29 1.45 -8.52
CA ALA A 40 15.71 0.80 -7.34
C ALA A 40 16.70 0.75 -6.16
N GLU A 41 17.98 0.48 -6.44
CA GLU A 41 19.05 0.52 -5.44
C GLU A 41 19.26 1.93 -4.88
N LYS A 42 19.25 2.96 -5.73
CA LYS A 42 19.30 4.36 -5.30
C LYS A 42 18.09 4.76 -4.45
N GLN A 43 16.92 4.23 -4.77
CA GLN A 43 15.72 4.45 -3.96
C GLN A 43 15.85 3.85 -2.56
N LEU A 44 16.40 2.63 -2.44
CA LEU A 44 16.72 2.01 -1.16
C LEU A 44 17.75 2.85 -0.38
N ASP A 45 18.82 3.30 -1.04
CA ASP A 45 19.84 4.16 -0.41
C ASP A 45 19.25 5.48 0.11
N ASN A 46 18.37 6.09 -0.66
CA ASN A 46 17.68 7.31 -0.24
C ASN A 46 16.77 7.06 0.97
N PHE A 47 16.04 5.95 0.99
CA PHE A 47 15.24 5.57 2.15
C PHE A 47 16.10 5.44 3.40
N LEU A 48 17.16 4.65 3.33
CA LEU A 48 18.07 4.42 4.45
C LEU A 48 18.65 5.74 4.98
N LYS A 49 19.07 6.64 4.09
CA LYS A 49 19.70 7.91 4.45
C LYS A 49 18.74 8.94 5.02
N VAL A 50 17.49 9.01 4.52
CA VAL A 50 16.62 10.18 4.76
C VAL A 50 15.45 9.87 5.67
N ARG A 51 14.97 8.61 5.69
CA ARG A 51 13.69 8.25 6.33
C ARG A 51 13.79 7.12 7.34
N PHE A 52 14.79 6.27 7.22
CA PHE A 52 14.87 5.03 8.00
C PHE A 52 14.97 5.26 9.51
N GLU A 53 15.69 6.29 9.95
CA GLU A 53 15.81 6.66 11.36
C GLU A 53 14.44 6.85 12.04
N ASN A 54 13.50 7.45 11.32
CA ASN A 54 12.17 7.78 11.83
C ASN A 54 11.09 6.74 11.47
N PHE A 55 11.44 5.69 10.74
CA PHE A 55 10.48 4.68 10.28
C PHE A 55 9.71 4.06 11.45
N GLY A 56 10.40 3.60 12.49
CA GLY A 56 9.75 2.89 13.60
C GLY A 56 8.81 3.74 14.45
N ILE A 57 9.07 5.05 14.55
CA ILE A 57 8.20 5.96 15.31
C ILE A 57 6.94 6.32 14.51
N TYR A 58 7.06 6.45 13.18
CA TYR A 58 6.01 6.94 12.31
C TYR A 58 5.48 5.90 11.33
N GLU A 59 5.71 4.60 11.58
CA GLU A 59 5.24 3.52 10.71
C GLU A 59 3.72 3.58 10.49
N ASP A 60 2.96 3.89 11.54
CA ASP A 60 1.50 3.94 11.52
C ASP A 60 0.92 5.34 11.31
N ALA A 61 1.76 6.36 11.17
CA ALA A 61 1.28 7.73 11.02
C ALA A 61 0.72 7.99 9.61
N MET A 62 -0.36 8.76 9.54
CA MET A 62 -0.96 9.26 8.31
C MET A 62 -0.87 10.78 8.27
N LEU A 63 -0.73 11.35 7.08
CA LEU A 63 -0.71 12.80 6.90
C LEU A 63 -1.43 13.17 5.61
N GLU A 64 -2.44 14.04 5.74
CA GLU A 64 -3.22 14.56 4.61
C GLU A 64 -2.31 15.04 3.48
N LYS A 65 -2.60 14.61 2.24
CA LYS A 65 -1.85 14.96 1.02
C LYS A 65 -0.36 14.56 1.01
N LYS A 66 0.06 13.67 1.93
CA LYS A 66 1.44 13.17 2.01
C LYS A 66 1.47 11.65 2.03
N ASN A 67 1.94 11.09 0.94
CA ASN A 67 1.84 9.67 0.67
C ASN A 67 3.00 8.82 1.23
N PHE A 68 4.23 9.33 1.12
CA PHE A 68 5.41 8.47 1.33
C PHE A 68 5.90 8.47 2.78
N LEU A 69 5.73 9.58 3.50
CA LEU A 69 6.22 9.79 4.87
C LEU A 69 7.61 9.15 5.09
N PHE A 70 7.71 8.25 6.07
CA PHE A 70 8.94 7.55 6.40
C PHE A 70 9.01 6.14 5.79
N HIS A 71 8.06 5.74 4.93
CA HIS A 71 8.05 4.43 4.28
C HIS A 71 9.12 4.30 3.20
N SER A 72 9.57 3.06 2.96
CA SER A 72 10.64 2.75 2.00
C SER A 72 10.23 2.91 0.55
N CYS A 73 8.96 2.62 0.24
CA CYS A 73 8.39 2.63 -1.11
C CYS A 73 9.16 1.72 -2.10
N ILE A 74 9.63 0.55 -1.62
CA ILE A 74 10.40 -0.40 -2.42
C ILE A 74 9.60 -1.65 -2.80
N SER A 75 8.36 -1.77 -2.36
CA SER A 75 7.48 -2.93 -2.66
C SER A 75 7.37 -3.24 -4.15
N PRO A 76 7.19 -2.25 -5.07
CA PRO A 76 7.16 -2.55 -6.49
C PRO A 76 8.44 -3.24 -6.98
N PHE A 77 9.59 -2.80 -6.49
CA PHE A 77 10.90 -3.31 -6.94
C PHE A 77 11.24 -4.69 -6.37
N LEU A 78 10.71 -5.00 -5.19
CA LEU A 78 10.77 -6.35 -4.62
C LEU A 78 9.88 -7.32 -5.43
N ASN A 79 8.69 -6.88 -5.83
CA ASN A 79 7.74 -7.74 -6.55
C ASN A 79 8.21 -8.09 -7.97
N ILE A 80 8.90 -7.18 -8.66
CA ILE A 80 9.46 -7.43 -10.00
C ILE A 80 10.93 -7.90 -10.00
N GLY A 81 11.53 -8.11 -8.82
CA GLY A 81 12.89 -8.64 -8.68
C GLY A 81 14.02 -7.66 -9.00
N PHE A 82 13.79 -6.35 -9.04
CA PHE A 82 14.86 -5.35 -9.10
C PHE A 82 15.65 -5.30 -7.80
N LEU A 83 14.98 -5.52 -6.67
CA LEU A 83 15.57 -5.75 -5.36
C LEU A 83 15.19 -7.15 -4.88
N THR A 84 16.10 -7.78 -4.12
CA THR A 84 15.81 -9.03 -3.40
C THR A 84 15.74 -8.76 -1.90
N PRO A 85 14.90 -9.49 -1.14
CA PRO A 85 14.83 -9.33 0.32
C PRO A 85 16.20 -9.45 0.99
N ASP A 86 17.02 -10.44 0.60
CA ASP A 86 18.39 -10.64 1.13
C ASP A 86 19.25 -9.39 0.96
N LYS A 87 19.27 -8.80 -0.25
CA LYS A 87 20.03 -7.58 -0.53
C LYS A 87 19.53 -6.39 0.28
N VAL A 88 18.21 -6.25 0.42
CA VAL A 88 17.61 -5.17 1.21
C VAL A 88 18.01 -5.31 2.67
N ILE A 89 17.84 -6.48 3.27
CA ILE A 89 18.18 -6.73 4.68
C ILE A 89 19.66 -6.50 4.94
N LYS A 90 20.55 -7.10 4.14
CA LYS A 90 22.00 -6.92 4.30
C LYS A 90 22.39 -5.45 4.30
N LYS A 91 21.86 -4.68 3.35
CA LYS A 91 22.16 -3.25 3.22
C LYS A 91 21.59 -2.44 4.38
N THR A 92 20.38 -2.78 4.82
CA THR A 92 19.72 -2.14 5.97
C THR A 92 20.49 -2.34 7.26
N LEU A 93 20.91 -3.58 7.57
CA LEU A 93 21.68 -3.89 8.78
C LEU A 93 23.05 -3.20 8.78
N GLN A 94 23.77 -3.24 7.65
CA GLN A 94 25.05 -2.54 7.51
C GLN A 94 24.91 -1.01 7.71
N TYR A 95 23.82 -0.44 7.17
CA TYR A 95 23.55 0.98 7.35
C TYR A 95 23.20 1.30 8.81
N ALA A 96 22.35 0.49 9.43
CA ALA A 96 21.90 0.68 10.80
C ALA A 96 23.07 0.65 11.80
N GLU A 97 23.95 -0.33 11.68
CA GLU A 97 25.16 -0.46 12.52
C GLU A 97 26.08 0.76 12.39
N LYS A 98 26.35 1.18 11.14
CA LYS A 98 27.23 2.32 10.86
C LYS A 98 26.70 3.66 11.36
N ASN A 99 25.39 3.84 11.41
CA ASN A 99 24.74 5.12 11.68
C ASN A 99 23.95 5.15 13.00
N ASN A 100 24.07 4.10 13.83
CA ASN A 100 23.37 3.97 15.11
C ASN A 100 21.84 4.22 14.99
N VAL A 101 21.20 3.63 13.98
CA VAL A 101 19.76 3.77 13.75
C VAL A 101 18.99 3.16 14.93
N PRO A 102 17.92 3.82 15.44
CA PRO A 102 17.12 3.31 16.54
C PRO A 102 16.58 1.90 16.28
N MET A 103 16.62 1.05 17.33
CA MET A 103 16.26 -0.37 17.21
C MET A 103 14.81 -0.58 16.75
N ASN A 104 13.87 0.27 17.15
CA ASN A 104 12.47 0.19 16.70
C ASN A 104 12.34 0.37 15.17
N SER A 105 13.17 1.21 14.56
CA SER A 105 13.21 1.36 13.09
C SER A 105 13.83 0.16 12.40
N VAL A 106 14.91 -0.39 12.98
CA VAL A 106 15.61 -1.57 12.44
C VAL A 106 14.70 -2.80 12.53
N GLU A 107 14.19 -3.09 13.71
CA GLU A 107 13.30 -4.23 13.96
C GLU A 107 12.02 -4.13 13.12
N GLY A 108 11.34 -2.99 13.17
CA GLY A 108 10.11 -2.77 12.42
C GLY A 108 10.31 -3.03 10.93
N PHE A 109 11.33 -2.43 10.33
CA PHE A 109 11.58 -2.61 8.90
C PHE A 109 12.00 -4.05 8.52
N VAL A 110 12.87 -4.66 9.31
CA VAL A 110 13.30 -6.06 9.06
C VAL A 110 12.12 -7.01 9.18
N ARG A 111 11.24 -6.82 10.16
CA ARG A 111 10.00 -7.60 10.31
C ARG A 111 9.08 -7.49 9.10
N GLN A 112 8.98 -6.32 8.46
CA GLN A 112 8.17 -6.16 7.25
C GLN A 112 8.79 -6.90 6.06
N VAL A 113 10.12 -6.83 5.90
CA VAL A 113 10.79 -7.42 4.72
C VAL A 113 10.92 -8.94 4.82
N ILE A 114 11.20 -9.48 5.99
CA ILE A 114 11.34 -10.94 6.20
C ILE A 114 10.02 -11.52 6.73
N GLY A 115 9.62 -11.13 7.94
CA GLY A 115 8.54 -11.78 8.67
C GLY A 115 7.22 -11.69 7.93
N TRP A 116 6.80 -10.46 7.61
CA TRP A 116 5.53 -10.24 6.93
C TRP A 116 5.50 -10.86 5.52
N ARG A 117 6.52 -10.65 4.71
CA ARG A 117 6.56 -11.21 3.35
C ARG A 117 6.51 -12.74 3.34
N GLU A 118 7.29 -13.42 4.20
CA GLU A 118 7.28 -14.88 4.26
C GLU A 118 5.98 -15.42 4.85
N PHE A 119 5.39 -14.74 5.83
CA PHE A 119 4.08 -15.09 6.36
C PHE A 119 2.99 -15.01 5.26
N ILE A 120 2.92 -13.89 4.55
CA ILE A 120 1.98 -13.70 3.44
C ILE A 120 2.20 -14.74 2.34
N ARG A 121 3.46 -15.01 1.98
CA ARG A 121 3.79 -16.04 0.99
C ARG A 121 3.34 -17.42 1.42
N GLY A 122 3.55 -17.76 2.69
CA GLY A 122 3.07 -19.02 3.26
C GLY A 122 1.54 -19.15 3.20
N ILE A 123 0.82 -18.15 3.68
CA ILE A 123 -0.66 -18.12 3.62
C ILE A 123 -1.16 -18.25 2.18
N TYR A 124 -0.56 -17.53 1.24
CA TYR A 124 -0.96 -17.63 -0.16
C TYR A 124 -0.75 -19.03 -0.75
N HIS A 125 0.38 -19.67 -0.44
CA HIS A 125 0.68 -21.02 -0.93
C HIS A 125 -0.27 -22.06 -0.38
N GLU A 126 -0.54 -22.03 0.92
CA GLU A 126 -1.33 -23.04 1.60
C GLU A 126 -2.85 -22.80 1.43
N GLU A 127 -3.28 -21.55 1.54
CA GLU A 127 -4.70 -21.21 1.70
C GLU A 127 -5.23 -20.26 0.61
N GLY A 128 -4.41 -19.71 -0.26
CA GLY A 128 -4.79 -18.66 -1.21
C GLY A 128 -5.96 -19.04 -2.12
N ALA A 129 -6.02 -20.30 -2.55
CA ALA A 129 -7.11 -20.80 -3.40
C ALA A 129 -8.48 -20.83 -2.68
N LEU A 130 -8.48 -21.09 -1.37
CA LEU A 130 -9.68 -21.04 -0.54
C LEU A 130 -10.00 -19.61 -0.14
N GLN A 131 -8.99 -18.89 0.31
CA GLN A 131 -9.08 -17.51 0.79
C GLN A 131 -9.68 -16.57 -0.28
N SER A 132 -9.24 -16.67 -1.55
CA SER A 132 -9.74 -15.85 -2.66
C SER A 132 -11.24 -16.08 -3.01
N LYS A 133 -11.85 -17.12 -2.47
CA LYS A 133 -13.27 -17.43 -2.64
C LYS A 133 -14.09 -17.12 -1.39
N SER A 134 -13.44 -16.76 -0.31
CA SER A 134 -14.06 -16.56 0.99
C SER A 134 -14.82 -15.24 1.06
N ASN A 135 -15.94 -15.26 1.80
CA ASN A 135 -16.75 -14.08 2.09
C ASN A 135 -17.53 -14.31 3.40
N TYR A 136 -16.82 -14.31 4.52
CA TYR A 136 -17.36 -14.62 5.84
C TYR A 136 -18.57 -13.74 6.22
N TRP A 137 -18.49 -12.45 5.90
CA TRP A 137 -19.55 -11.49 6.21
C TRP A 137 -20.73 -11.55 5.24
N LYS A 138 -20.61 -12.28 4.13
CA LYS A 138 -21.61 -12.32 3.03
C LYS A 138 -21.89 -10.93 2.44
N HIS A 139 -20.85 -10.10 2.35
CA HIS A 139 -20.92 -8.80 1.72
C HIS A 139 -21.16 -8.95 0.20
N SER A 140 -21.98 -8.06 -0.37
CA SER A 140 -22.41 -8.20 -1.77
C SER A 140 -22.51 -6.87 -2.52
N LYS A 141 -22.22 -5.75 -1.87
CA LYS A 141 -22.30 -4.44 -2.53
C LYS A 141 -21.15 -4.26 -3.51
N LYS A 142 -21.43 -3.54 -4.59
CA LYS A 142 -20.47 -3.14 -5.60
C LYS A 142 -19.90 -1.77 -5.29
N LEU A 143 -18.72 -1.48 -5.84
CA LEU A 143 -18.13 -0.15 -5.80
C LEU A 143 -18.86 0.77 -6.79
N THR A 144 -19.12 2.01 -6.38
CA THR A 144 -19.65 3.08 -7.22
C THR A 144 -18.49 3.87 -7.86
N SER A 145 -18.78 4.75 -8.80
CA SER A 145 -17.77 5.64 -9.40
C SER A 145 -17.02 6.48 -8.38
N SER A 146 -17.68 6.87 -7.28
CA SER A 146 -17.06 7.65 -6.20
C SER A 146 -15.81 6.99 -5.58
N TRP A 147 -15.70 5.68 -5.65
CA TRP A 147 -14.49 4.94 -5.22
C TRP A 147 -13.35 5.01 -6.22
N TYR A 148 -13.61 5.50 -7.43
CA TYR A 148 -12.62 5.66 -8.49
C TYR A 148 -12.25 7.12 -8.76
N ASP A 149 -13.04 8.09 -8.26
CA ASP A 149 -12.79 9.52 -8.44
C ASP A 149 -12.57 10.29 -7.11
N GLY A 150 -12.78 9.62 -5.97
CA GLY A 150 -12.61 10.22 -4.65
C GLY A 150 -13.65 11.28 -4.33
N THR A 151 -14.91 10.97 -4.61
CA THR A 151 -16.08 11.83 -4.32
C THR A 151 -17.09 11.14 -3.40
N THR A 152 -16.59 10.40 -2.41
CA THR A 152 -17.42 9.65 -1.45
C THR A 152 -18.07 10.55 -0.39
N GLY A 153 -17.52 11.74 -0.16
CA GLY A 153 -17.94 12.67 0.90
C GLY A 153 -17.30 12.37 2.26
N ILE A 154 -16.37 11.42 2.33
CA ILE A 154 -15.57 11.12 3.52
C ILE A 154 -14.15 11.64 3.29
N ASP A 155 -13.83 12.81 3.87
CA ASP A 155 -12.58 13.53 3.57
C ASP A 155 -11.31 12.67 3.60
N PRO A 156 -11.05 11.86 4.65
CA PRO A 156 -9.85 11.01 4.66
C PRO A 156 -9.84 9.96 3.55
N LEU A 157 -10.99 9.42 3.19
CA LEU A 157 -11.12 8.43 2.12
C LEU A 157 -10.89 9.06 0.75
N ASP A 158 -11.51 10.21 0.50
CA ASP A 158 -11.37 10.95 -0.75
C ASP A 158 -9.93 11.41 -0.99
N ASP A 159 -9.25 11.88 0.06
CA ASP A 159 -7.81 12.20 -0.01
C ASP A 159 -6.95 10.97 -0.34
N CYS A 160 -7.22 9.83 0.29
CA CYS A 160 -6.52 8.58 0.01
C CYS A 160 -6.74 8.08 -1.43
N ILE A 161 -7.98 8.15 -1.94
CA ILE A 161 -8.30 7.76 -3.32
C ILE A 161 -7.60 8.69 -4.32
N LYS A 162 -7.71 10.01 -4.14
CA LYS A 162 -7.06 11.01 -5.02
C LYS A 162 -5.53 10.87 -5.01
N THR A 163 -4.96 10.59 -3.85
CA THR A 163 -3.52 10.31 -3.72
C THR A 163 -3.13 9.03 -4.47
N THR A 164 -3.95 7.99 -4.36
CA THR A 164 -3.75 6.73 -5.10
C THR A 164 -3.84 6.93 -6.62
N LEU A 165 -4.84 7.67 -7.10
CA LEU A 165 -4.97 8.02 -8.52
C LEU A 165 -3.75 8.74 -9.07
N LYS A 166 -3.22 9.67 -8.29
CA LYS A 166 -2.06 10.48 -8.70
C LYS A 166 -0.76 9.66 -8.73
N ASP A 167 -0.51 8.85 -7.71
CA ASP A 167 0.79 8.24 -7.48
C ASP A 167 0.82 6.72 -7.80
N GLY A 168 -0.32 6.09 -8.07
CA GLY A 168 -0.45 4.63 -8.18
C GLY A 168 -0.02 3.90 -6.90
N TYR A 169 0.04 4.63 -5.78
CA TYR A 169 0.59 4.14 -4.52
C TYR A 169 0.11 4.98 -3.35
N ILE A 170 -0.15 4.32 -2.25
CA ILE A 170 -0.25 4.90 -0.91
C ILE A 170 0.35 3.90 0.07
N HIS A 171 0.92 4.34 1.21
CA HIS A 171 1.52 3.40 2.16
C HIS A 171 0.48 2.53 2.87
N HIS A 172 0.95 1.50 3.60
CA HIS A 172 0.09 0.43 4.12
C HIS A 172 -1.08 0.91 4.99
N ILE A 173 -0.84 1.85 5.89
CA ILE A 173 -1.87 2.24 6.89
C ILE A 173 -3.13 2.86 6.27
N PRO A 174 -3.07 3.84 5.37
CA PRO A 174 -4.26 4.30 4.66
C PRO A 174 -4.96 3.20 3.85
N ARG A 175 -4.20 2.26 3.26
CA ARG A 175 -4.82 1.13 2.55
C ARG A 175 -5.67 0.29 3.49
N LEU A 176 -5.13 -0.04 4.66
CA LEU A 176 -5.78 -0.91 5.64
C LEU A 176 -6.86 -0.17 6.44
N MET A 177 -6.49 0.93 7.09
CA MET A 177 -7.31 1.55 8.13
C MET A 177 -8.29 2.61 7.57
N VAL A 178 -8.10 3.07 6.34
CA VAL A 178 -9.03 4.02 5.70
C VAL A 178 -9.77 3.31 4.56
N ILE A 179 -9.09 3.00 3.46
CA ILE A 179 -9.74 2.54 2.23
C ILE A 179 -10.46 1.20 2.45
N SER A 180 -9.72 0.13 2.80
CA SER A 180 -10.34 -1.19 2.93
C SER A 180 -11.26 -1.31 4.14
N ASN A 181 -10.94 -0.62 5.25
CA ASN A 181 -11.80 -0.58 6.42
C ASN A 181 -13.19 0.00 6.06
N ILE A 182 -13.24 1.14 5.37
CA ILE A 182 -14.50 1.77 4.98
C ILE A 182 -15.23 0.93 3.92
N MET A 183 -14.52 0.36 2.94
CA MET A 183 -15.12 -0.60 1.99
C MET A 183 -15.80 -1.77 2.72
N ASN A 184 -15.09 -2.36 3.69
CA ASN A 184 -15.62 -3.47 4.48
C ASN A 184 -16.83 -3.05 5.33
N LEU A 185 -16.77 -1.92 6.03
CA LEU A 185 -17.89 -1.38 6.80
C LEU A 185 -19.12 -1.04 5.92
N CYS A 186 -18.88 -0.62 4.69
CA CYS A 186 -19.95 -0.40 3.70
C CYS A 186 -20.56 -1.70 3.17
N GLY A 187 -20.02 -2.86 3.47
CA GLY A 187 -20.51 -4.16 2.99
C GLY A 187 -20.17 -4.45 1.53
N VAL A 188 -19.04 -3.95 1.05
CA VAL A 188 -18.54 -4.21 -0.31
C VAL A 188 -18.05 -5.66 -0.42
N ASP A 189 -18.38 -6.32 -1.52
CA ASP A 189 -17.92 -7.68 -1.82
C ASP A 189 -16.38 -7.74 -1.80
N PRO A 190 -15.75 -8.67 -1.07
CA PRO A 190 -14.30 -8.79 -1.01
C PRO A 190 -13.62 -8.91 -2.39
N LYS A 191 -14.31 -9.49 -3.38
CA LYS A 191 -13.80 -9.59 -4.75
C LYS A 191 -13.77 -8.23 -5.47
N GLU A 192 -14.73 -7.35 -5.20
CA GLU A 192 -14.71 -5.98 -5.71
C GLU A 192 -13.56 -5.20 -5.07
N ILE A 193 -13.34 -5.38 -3.75
CA ILE A 193 -12.20 -4.76 -3.05
C ILE A 193 -10.88 -5.26 -3.63
N TYR A 194 -10.74 -6.59 -3.79
CA TYR A 194 -9.55 -7.19 -4.39
C TYR A 194 -9.27 -6.64 -5.80
N LYS A 195 -10.31 -6.59 -6.65
CA LYS A 195 -10.20 -6.04 -8.01
C LYS A 195 -9.70 -4.59 -7.97
N TRP A 196 -10.30 -3.75 -7.15
CA TRP A 196 -9.89 -2.35 -6.98
C TRP A 196 -8.43 -2.22 -6.53
N PHE A 197 -7.98 -3.03 -5.56
CA PHE A 197 -6.59 -3.02 -5.10
C PHE A 197 -5.61 -3.47 -6.20
N MET A 198 -5.99 -4.45 -7.02
CA MET A 198 -5.17 -4.90 -8.15
C MET A 198 -5.05 -3.85 -9.25
N GLU A 199 -6.11 -3.07 -9.48
CA GLU A 199 -6.16 -2.02 -10.51
C GLU A 199 -5.41 -0.75 -10.09
N MET A 200 -5.45 -0.39 -8.81
CA MET A 200 -5.06 0.94 -8.34
C MET A 200 -3.60 1.05 -7.87
N TYR A 201 -2.91 -0.05 -7.62
CA TYR A 201 -1.57 0.01 -7.04
C TYR A 201 -0.50 -0.62 -7.93
N ILE A 202 0.60 0.11 -8.14
CA ILE A 202 1.76 -0.35 -8.93
C ILE A 202 2.54 -1.51 -8.27
N ASP A 203 2.32 -1.76 -7.00
CA ASP A 203 2.93 -2.87 -6.24
C ASP A 203 1.98 -4.04 -6.03
N SER A 204 0.83 -4.04 -6.69
CA SER A 204 -0.11 -5.15 -6.63
C SER A 204 0.46 -6.40 -7.29
N SER A 205 0.27 -7.52 -6.62
CA SER A 205 0.49 -8.86 -7.15
C SER A 205 -0.38 -9.86 -6.40
N ASP A 206 -0.83 -10.90 -7.06
CA ASP A 206 -1.82 -11.83 -6.55
C ASP A 206 -1.44 -12.43 -5.19
N TRP A 207 -0.19 -12.91 -5.08
CA TRP A 207 0.32 -13.54 -3.84
C TRP A 207 0.35 -12.59 -2.63
N VAL A 208 0.42 -11.27 -2.87
CA VAL A 208 0.34 -10.25 -1.80
C VAL A 208 -1.11 -9.88 -1.53
N MET A 209 -1.89 -9.62 -2.60
CA MET A 209 -3.21 -9.02 -2.47
C MET A 209 -4.27 -10.00 -1.97
N VAL A 210 -4.20 -11.29 -2.32
CA VAL A 210 -5.15 -12.28 -1.81
C VAL A 210 -5.13 -12.34 -0.28
N PRO A 211 -4.02 -12.62 0.41
CA PRO A 211 -4.00 -12.64 1.87
C PRO A 211 -4.29 -11.27 2.50
N ASN A 212 -3.78 -10.19 1.91
CA ASN A 212 -4.01 -8.87 2.47
C ASN A 212 -5.46 -8.42 2.37
N VAL A 213 -6.14 -8.64 1.25
CA VAL A 213 -7.53 -8.22 1.08
C VAL A 213 -8.49 -9.15 1.80
N PHE A 214 -8.46 -10.46 1.49
CA PHE A 214 -9.43 -11.41 2.05
C PHE A 214 -9.14 -11.73 3.53
N GLY A 215 -7.88 -11.74 3.94
CA GLY A 215 -7.48 -12.00 5.32
C GLY A 215 -7.44 -10.74 6.17
N MET A 216 -6.41 -9.90 5.98
CA MET A 216 -6.14 -8.77 6.87
C MET A 216 -7.20 -7.67 6.76
N ALA A 217 -7.48 -7.18 5.55
CA ALA A 217 -8.26 -5.98 5.34
C ALA A 217 -9.75 -6.16 5.58
N THR A 218 -10.32 -7.29 5.17
CA THR A 218 -11.77 -7.51 5.23
C THR A 218 -12.19 -8.62 6.19
N TYR A 219 -11.24 -9.45 6.68
CA TYR A 219 -11.56 -10.65 7.46
C TYR A 219 -12.53 -11.60 6.72
N ALA A 220 -12.53 -11.53 5.40
CA ALA A 220 -13.45 -12.34 4.58
C ALA A 220 -13.16 -13.84 4.66
N ASP A 221 -11.96 -14.23 5.09
CA ASP A 221 -11.54 -15.62 5.33
C ASP A 221 -12.03 -16.19 6.68
N GLY A 222 -12.70 -15.36 7.51
CA GLY A 222 -13.27 -15.81 8.78
C GLY A 222 -12.25 -16.11 9.87
N GLY A 223 -11.03 -15.56 9.76
CA GLY A 223 -9.98 -15.69 10.77
C GLY A 223 -8.90 -16.73 10.44
N MET A 224 -8.78 -17.11 9.20
CA MET A 224 -7.71 -18.00 8.73
C MET A 224 -6.33 -17.34 8.91
N MET A 225 -6.22 -16.07 8.55
CA MET A 225 -4.97 -15.32 8.61
C MET A 225 -4.83 -14.48 9.89
N SER A 226 -5.88 -13.81 10.32
CA SER A 226 -5.85 -12.89 11.47
C SER A 226 -6.83 -13.31 12.55
N THR A 227 -6.46 -13.10 13.82
CA THR A 227 -7.27 -13.53 14.98
C THR A 227 -8.52 -12.69 15.20
N LYS A 228 -8.57 -11.50 14.60
CA LYS A 228 -9.69 -10.54 14.71
C LYS A 228 -9.71 -9.61 13.50
N PRO A 229 -10.90 -9.03 13.18
CA PRO A 229 -11.01 -8.01 12.15
C PRO A 229 -10.21 -6.74 12.50
N TYR A 230 -9.60 -6.13 11.51
CA TYR A 230 -9.01 -4.80 11.62
C TYR A 230 -10.08 -3.76 11.27
N THR A 231 -10.85 -3.34 12.26
CA THR A 231 -11.88 -2.31 12.07
C THR A 231 -11.60 -1.11 12.96
N CYS A 232 -11.82 0.08 12.43
CA CYS A 232 -11.69 1.31 13.19
C CYS A 232 -12.76 2.33 12.78
N GLY A 233 -13.08 3.23 13.70
CA GLY A 233 -13.91 4.40 13.45
C GLY A 233 -13.07 5.68 13.33
N SER A 234 -13.77 6.81 13.21
CA SER A 234 -13.19 8.15 13.05
C SER A 234 -12.16 8.51 14.13
N ASN A 235 -12.36 8.07 15.37
CA ASN A 235 -11.42 8.35 16.47
C ASN A 235 -10.00 7.83 16.22
N TYR A 236 -9.87 6.65 15.60
CA TYR A 236 -8.57 6.12 15.22
C TYR A 236 -7.91 6.99 14.14
N ILE A 237 -8.65 7.35 13.10
CA ILE A 237 -8.14 8.16 12.00
C ILE A 237 -7.69 9.53 12.52
N LEU A 238 -8.48 10.19 13.37
CA LEU A 238 -8.12 11.45 14.00
C LEU A 238 -6.87 11.35 14.87
N LYS A 239 -6.71 10.25 15.62
CA LYS A 239 -5.55 10.05 16.49
C LYS A 239 -4.25 9.80 15.71
N MET A 240 -4.34 9.07 14.59
CA MET A 240 -3.17 8.62 13.81
C MET A 240 -2.83 9.55 12.65
N SER A 241 -3.56 10.67 12.50
CA SER A 241 -3.39 11.60 11.38
C SER A 241 -3.51 13.06 11.79
N ASN A 242 -3.37 13.95 10.82
CA ASN A 242 -3.66 15.38 10.97
C ASN A 242 -5.02 15.78 10.36
N TYR A 243 -5.87 14.82 9.97
CA TYR A 243 -7.22 15.13 9.52
C TYR A 243 -8.00 15.83 10.63
N LYS A 244 -8.82 16.82 10.23
CA LYS A 244 -9.65 17.55 11.18
C LYS A 244 -11.00 16.86 11.34
N LYS A 245 -11.61 17.03 12.51
CA LYS A 245 -12.98 16.61 12.74
C LYS A 245 -13.93 17.32 11.76
N GLY A 246 -14.84 16.58 11.17
CA GLY A 246 -15.86 17.04 10.23
C GLY A 246 -17.04 16.07 10.22
N ASP A 247 -18.02 16.31 9.36
CA ASP A 247 -19.25 15.51 9.26
C ASP A 247 -18.97 14.02 8.99
N TRP A 248 -17.87 13.71 8.31
CA TRP A 248 -17.41 12.34 8.09
C TRP A 248 -17.18 11.53 9.37
N CYS A 249 -16.93 12.21 10.51
CA CYS A 249 -16.72 11.52 11.78
C CYS A 249 -18.00 10.89 12.34
N ASP A 250 -19.15 11.43 11.98
CA ASP A 250 -20.44 10.92 12.45
C ASP A 250 -20.96 9.77 11.56
N ILE A 251 -20.30 9.55 10.40
CA ILE A 251 -20.58 8.45 9.46
C ILE A 251 -19.76 7.21 9.84
N LEU A 252 -18.55 7.38 10.38
CA LEU A 252 -17.57 6.38 10.77
C LEU A 252 -17.53 6.20 12.29
#